data_17c26ed732b73f983dde7115cf439885
#
_entry.id   17c26ed732b73f983dde7115cf439885
#
_cell.length_a   1.000
_cell.length_b   1.000
_cell.length_c   1.000
_cell.angle_alpha   90.00
_cell.angle_beta   90.00
_cell.angle_gamma   90.00
#
_symmetry.space_group_name_H-M   'P 1'
#
loop_
_entity.id
_entity.type
_entity.pdbx_description
1 polymer ?
#
loop_
_entity_poly.entity_id
_entity_poly.type
_entity_poly.pdbx_seq_one_letter_code
_entity_poly.pdbx_strand_id
1 'polypeptide(L)'
;IVTINAPLHEGTYGLFNSELINKMKPGAWLVNTARGAICDKKDVAAALASGQLNGYGGDVSFPQPAQWNHPWRTMVNSWNPQLGGGNAMTPHISGTSIDAQARYAEGTRRILENFWNKKPQRPEDIIVEGGHYATKAYGQH
;
A
#
# COMPACT_ATOMS: atom_id res chain seq x y z
N ILE A 1 12.91 7.71 0.22
CA ILE A 1 11.67 7.09 -0.27
C ILE A 1 11.16 6.15 0.80
N VAL A 2 9.87 6.22 1.12
CA VAL A 2 9.16 5.25 1.97
C VAL A 2 8.11 4.54 1.12
N THR A 3 8.09 3.21 1.17
CA THR A 3 7.08 2.39 0.48
C THR A 3 6.26 1.61 1.50
N ILE A 4 4.94 1.64 1.33
CA ILE A 4 3.98 0.97 2.21
C ILE A 4 3.67 -0.40 1.63
N ASN A 5 4.02 -1.46 2.37
CA ASN A 5 3.78 -2.85 2.00
C ASN A 5 3.05 -3.62 3.11
N ALA A 6 2.52 -2.90 4.10
CA ALA A 6 1.79 -3.49 5.22
C ALA A 6 0.35 -3.85 4.83
N PRO A 7 -0.24 -4.92 5.37
CA PRO A 7 -1.67 -5.19 5.24
C PRO A 7 -2.49 -4.15 6.01
N LEU A 8 -3.73 -3.95 5.57
CA LEU A 8 -4.68 -3.10 6.27
C LEU A 8 -5.33 -3.87 7.42
N HIS A 9 -5.19 -3.37 8.62
CA HIS A 9 -5.88 -3.81 9.84
C HIS A 9 -6.02 -2.63 10.80
N GLU A 10 -6.65 -2.82 11.95
CA GLU A 10 -6.92 -1.74 12.90
C GLU A 10 -5.67 -0.93 13.26
N GLY A 11 -4.53 -1.58 13.52
CA GLY A 11 -3.27 -0.91 13.87
C GLY A 11 -2.54 -0.23 12.70
N THR A 12 -2.97 -0.42 11.45
CA THR A 12 -2.38 0.24 10.27
C THR A 12 -3.34 1.21 9.59
N TYR A 13 -4.62 1.24 10.01
CA TYR A 13 -5.60 2.20 9.50
C TYR A 13 -5.19 3.62 9.87
N GLY A 14 -5.06 4.50 8.89
CA GLY A 14 -4.66 5.89 9.08
C GLY A 14 -3.24 6.06 9.66
N LEU A 15 -2.40 5.05 9.58
CA LEU A 15 -1.04 5.07 10.15
C LEU A 15 -0.19 6.22 9.58
N PHE A 16 -0.27 6.47 8.27
CA PHE A 16 0.41 7.59 7.62
C PHE A 16 -0.45 8.85 7.71
N ASN A 17 -0.49 9.42 8.89
CA ASN A 17 -1.08 10.71 9.23
C ASN A 17 -0.01 11.82 9.27
N SER A 18 -0.42 13.04 9.59
CA SER A 18 0.48 14.20 9.68
C SER A 18 1.62 13.98 10.69
N GLU A 19 1.36 13.32 11.82
CA GLU A 19 2.38 13.05 12.82
C GLU A 19 3.51 12.15 12.27
N LEU A 20 3.15 11.04 11.60
CA LEU A 20 4.15 10.14 11.04
C LEU A 20 4.83 10.75 9.81
N ILE A 21 4.07 11.43 8.94
CA ILE A 21 4.63 12.07 7.75
C ILE A 21 5.64 13.17 8.12
N ASN A 22 5.39 13.94 9.17
CA ASN A 22 6.30 14.97 9.64
C ASN A 22 7.61 14.43 10.26
N LYS A 23 7.66 13.13 10.60
CA LYS A 23 8.91 12.46 11.02
C LYS A 23 9.78 12.05 9.83
N MET A 24 9.23 12.07 8.61
CA MET A 24 10.00 11.82 7.39
C MET A 24 10.91 13.01 7.08
N LYS A 25 11.98 12.76 6.33
CA LYS A 25 12.83 13.85 5.85
C LYS A 25 12.01 14.80 4.98
N PRO A 26 12.15 16.14 5.13
CA PRO A 26 11.54 17.10 4.20
C PRO A 26 11.91 16.76 2.75
N GLY A 27 10.95 16.84 1.86
CA GLY A 27 11.12 16.44 0.47
C GLY A 27 11.16 14.93 0.21
N ALA A 28 10.71 14.11 1.17
CA ALA A 28 10.63 12.66 0.98
C ALA A 28 9.58 12.27 -0.06
N TRP A 29 9.71 11.04 -0.55
CA TRP A 29 8.74 10.40 -1.44
C TRP A 29 7.99 9.31 -0.69
N LEU A 30 6.68 9.26 -0.85
CA LEU A 30 5.81 8.23 -0.28
C LEU A 30 5.17 7.40 -1.40
N VAL A 31 5.26 6.08 -1.30
CA VAL A 31 4.66 5.15 -2.25
C VAL A 31 3.70 4.21 -1.52
N ASN A 32 2.45 4.13 -1.99
CA ASN A 32 1.45 3.23 -1.42
C ASN A 32 0.83 2.33 -2.50
N THR A 33 1.27 1.09 -2.52
CA THR A 33 0.68 0.02 -3.35
C THR A 33 -0.04 -1.04 -2.50
N ALA A 34 -0.22 -0.78 -1.20
CA ALA A 34 -0.84 -1.70 -0.26
C ALA A 34 -2.36 -1.49 -0.17
N ARG A 35 -2.80 -0.52 0.64
CA ARG A 35 -4.22 -0.15 0.78
C ARG A 35 -4.34 1.35 1.04
N GLY A 36 -5.31 2.01 0.39
CA GLY A 36 -5.51 3.46 0.50
C GLY A 36 -5.77 3.95 1.92
N ALA A 37 -6.53 3.18 2.70
CA ALA A 37 -6.91 3.53 4.07
C ALA A 37 -5.74 3.51 5.09
N ILE A 38 -4.55 3.04 4.70
CA ILE A 38 -3.34 3.14 5.54
C ILE A 38 -2.85 4.60 5.62
N CYS A 39 -3.16 5.42 4.63
CA CYS A 39 -2.83 6.84 4.62
C CYS A 39 -4.06 7.70 4.95
N ASP A 40 -3.89 8.73 5.78
CA ASP A 40 -4.86 9.82 5.82
C ASP A 40 -4.71 10.67 4.55
N LYS A 41 -5.76 10.70 3.74
CA LYS A 41 -5.74 11.37 2.44
C LYS A 41 -5.59 12.88 2.51
N LYS A 42 -6.07 13.50 3.60
CA LYS A 42 -5.97 14.95 3.80
C LYS A 42 -4.56 15.33 4.24
N ASP A 43 -3.98 14.54 5.13
CA ASP A 43 -2.64 14.76 5.64
C ASP A 43 -1.58 14.55 4.55
N VAL A 44 -1.75 13.53 3.70
CA VAL A 44 -0.89 13.33 2.52
C VAL A 44 -1.01 14.51 1.55
N ALA A 45 -2.24 14.98 1.29
CA ALA A 45 -2.45 16.14 0.41
C ALA A 45 -1.82 17.43 0.98
N ALA A 46 -1.95 17.66 2.28
CA ALA A 46 -1.33 18.79 2.97
C ALA A 46 0.21 18.72 2.93
N ALA A 47 0.77 17.52 3.11
CA ALA A 47 2.21 17.29 3.06
C ALA A 47 2.78 17.51 1.65
N LEU A 48 2.05 17.14 0.61
CA LEU A 48 2.42 17.45 -0.78
C LEU A 48 2.34 18.95 -1.06
N ALA A 49 1.30 19.63 -0.57
CA ALA A 49 1.12 21.06 -0.76
C ALA A 49 2.20 21.89 -0.06
N SER A 50 2.65 21.45 1.11
CA SER A 50 3.69 22.14 1.90
C SER A 50 5.13 21.83 1.46
N GLY A 51 5.33 20.79 0.63
CA GLY A 51 6.66 20.30 0.27
C GLY A 51 7.30 19.39 1.33
N GLN A 52 6.59 19.02 2.39
CA GLN A 52 7.04 18.00 3.33
C GLN A 52 7.22 16.66 2.61
N LEU A 53 6.31 16.35 1.68
CA LEU A 53 6.50 15.30 0.67
C LEU A 53 6.77 15.93 -0.69
N ASN A 54 7.81 15.49 -1.35
CA ASN A 54 8.14 15.89 -2.72
C ASN A 54 7.27 15.18 -3.76
N GLY A 55 6.80 13.97 -3.42
CA GLY A 55 5.95 13.21 -4.30
C GLY A 55 5.22 12.07 -3.60
N TYR A 56 4.12 11.67 -4.22
CA TYR A 56 3.32 10.53 -3.84
C TYR A 56 3.06 9.64 -5.06
N GLY A 57 3.33 8.35 -4.92
CA GLY A 57 2.96 7.31 -5.89
C GLY A 57 1.94 6.37 -5.29
N GLY A 58 0.80 6.13 -5.95
CA GLY A 58 -0.23 5.28 -5.40
C GLY A 58 -1.01 4.50 -6.44
N ASP A 59 -1.27 3.23 -6.14
CA ASP A 59 -2.17 2.38 -6.93
C ASP A 59 -3.51 2.13 -6.21
N VAL A 60 -3.66 2.66 -5.01
CA VAL A 60 -4.80 2.40 -4.12
C VAL A 60 -5.34 3.70 -3.55
N SER A 61 -6.66 3.78 -3.37
CA SER A 61 -7.36 4.93 -2.79
C SER A 61 -8.34 4.49 -1.70
N PHE A 62 -8.82 5.45 -0.91
CA PHE A 62 -9.91 5.22 0.05
C PHE A 62 -10.85 6.43 0.09
N PRO A 63 -12.17 6.25 -0.17
CA PRO A 63 -12.79 5.02 -0.68
C PRO A 63 -12.28 4.62 -2.05
N GLN A 64 -12.58 3.40 -2.46
CA GLN A 64 -12.23 2.89 -3.77
C GLN A 64 -13.50 2.45 -4.52
N PRO A 65 -13.69 2.91 -5.78
CA PRO A 65 -12.83 3.82 -6.54
C PRO A 65 -12.75 5.22 -5.92
N ALA A 66 -11.66 5.95 -6.22
CA ALA A 66 -11.49 7.31 -5.74
C ALA A 66 -12.63 8.20 -6.24
N GLN A 67 -13.29 8.89 -5.32
CA GLN A 67 -14.33 9.87 -5.65
C GLN A 67 -13.75 11.05 -6.44
N TRP A 68 -14.59 11.76 -7.21
CA TRP A 68 -14.14 12.88 -8.03
C TRP A 68 -13.47 13.99 -7.21
N ASN A 69 -13.94 14.25 -6.00
CA ASN A 69 -13.39 15.23 -5.07
C ASN A 69 -12.29 14.66 -4.16
N HIS A 70 -11.75 13.49 -4.48
CA HIS A 70 -10.64 12.93 -3.70
C HIS A 70 -9.44 13.87 -3.78
N PRO A 71 -8.82 14.26 -2.64
CA PRO A 71 -7.74 15.26 -2.63
C PRO A 71 -6.62 14.97 -3.62
N TRP A 72 -6.25 13.70 -3.78
CA TRP A 72 -5.18 13.31 -4.71
C TRP A 72 -5.56 13.42 -6.19
N ARG A 73 -6.86 13.46 -6.53
CA ARG A 73 -7.33 13.67 -7.91
C ARG A 73 -7.33 15.14 -8.30
N THR A 74 -7.57 16.02 -7.36
CA THR A 74 -7.52 17.48 -7.57
C THR A 74 -6.09 18.02 -7.54
N MET A 75 -5.19 17.30 -6.87
CA MET A 75 -3.75 17.53 -7.00
C MET A 75 -3.31 16.87 -8.30
N VAL A 76 -3.00 17.70 -9.30
CA VAL A 76 -2.69 17.24 -10.65
C VAL A 76 -1.61 16.16 -10.63
N ASN A 77 -1.85 15.04 -11.33
CA ASN A 77 -0.84 14.01 -11.61
C ASN A 77 0.25 14.59 -12.53
N SER A 78 0.92 15.62 -12.07
CA SER A 78 1.91 16.34 -12.83
C SER A 78 3.17 16.52 -12.01
N TRP A 79 4.27 16.43 -12.72
CA TRP A 79 5.56 16.84 -12.20
C TRP A 79 5.52 18.33 -11.85
N ASN A 80 5.91 18.67 -10.65
CA ASN A 80 6.11 20.03 -10.22
C ASN A 80 7.61 20.36 -10.27
N PRO A 81 8.06 21.17 -11.26
CA PRO A 81 9.48 21.46 -11.45
C PRO A 81 10.11 22.21 -10.26
N GLN A 82 9.32 23.03 -9.53
CA GLN A 82 9.81 23.80 -8.39
C GLN A 82 10.09 22.90 -7.19
N LEU A 83 9.31 21.86 -7.00
CA LEU A 83 9.48 20.86 -5.91
C LEU A 83 10.33 19.67 -6.37
N GLY A 84 10.61 19.52 -7.67
CA GLY A 84 11.28 18.34 -8.20
C GLY A 84 10.47 17.05 -7.99
N GLY A 85 9.15 17.15 -7.91
CA GLY A 85 8.28 16.03 -7.58
C GLY A 85 6.84 16.22 -8.02
N GLY A 86 5.96 15.33 -7.59
CA GLY A 86 4.56 15.37 -7.94
C GLY A 86 3.78 14.17 -7.42
N ASN A 87 2.53 14.10 -7.84
CA ASN A 87 1.60 13.04 -7.48
C ASN A 87 1.31 12.17 -8.70
N ALA A 88 1.45 10.85 -8.57
CA ALA A 88 1.11 9.87 -9.60
C ALA A 88 0.19 8.79 -9.00
N MET A 89 -0.99 8.63 -9.57
CA MET A 89 -1.97 7.63 -9.14
C MET A 89 -2.42 6.77 -10.31
N THR A 90 -2.57 5.47 -10.03
CA THR A 90 -3.20 4.51 -10.91
C THR A 90 -4.46 3.92 -10.26
N PRO A 91 -5.42 3.40 -11.05
CA PRO A 91 -6.73 3.02 -10.53
C PRO A 91 -6.78 1.57 -10.00
N HIS A 92 -5.78 1.16 -9.22
CA HIS A 92 -5.63 -0.18 -8.63
C HIS A 92 -5.48 -1.27 -9.69
N ILE A 93 -4.47 -1.11 -10.53
CA ILE A 93 -4.20 -2.02 -11.66
C ILE A 93 -2.84 -2.74 -11.57
N SER A 94 -2.03 -2.45 -10.56
CA SER A 94 -0.69 -3.05 -10.45
C SER A 94 -0.71 -4.58 -10.37
N GLY A 95 -1.76 -5.16 -9.76
CA GLY A 95 -1.96 -6.61 -9.68
C GLY A 95 -2.54 -7.25 -10.95
N THR A 96 -2.85 -6.48 -11.99
CA THR A 96 -3.52 -6.99 -13.20
C THR A 96 -2.55 -7.29 -14.36
N SER A 97 -1.25 -7.09 -14.16
CA SER A 97 -0.26 -7.47 -15.16
C SER A 97 -0.21 -9.00 -15.35
N ILE A 98 0.12 -9.45 -16.56
CA ILE A 98 0.24 -10.89 -16.87
C ILE A 98 1.21 -11.57 -15.90
N ASP A 99 2.34 -10.93 -15.60
CA ASP A 99 3.32 -11.48 -14.65
C ASP A 99 2.79 -11.58 -13.23
N ALA A 100 1.99 -10.62 -12.78
CA ALA A 100 1.34 -10.67 -11.46
C ALA A 100 0.33 -11.83 -11.40
N GLN A 101 -0.51 -11.98 -12.43
CA GLN A 101 -1.47 -13.06 -12.54
C GLN A 101 -0.78 -14.44 -12.55
N ALA A 102 0.31 -14.57 -13.29
CA ALA A 102 1.10 -15.80 -13.33
C ALA A 102 1.69 -16.15 -11.95
N ARG A 103 2.21 -15.16 -11.21
CA ARG A 103 2.72 -15.38 -9.84
C ARG A 103 1.63 -15.79 -8.85
N TYR A 104 0.44 -15.17 -8.92
CA TYR A 104 -0.69 -15.56 -8.08
C TYR A 104 -1.13 -17.00 -8.36
N ALA A 105 -1.29 -17.34 -9.64
CA ALA A 105 -1.67 -18.70 -10.05
C ALA A 105 -0.63 -19.74 -9.59
N GLU A 106 0.66 -19.46 -9.78
CA GLU A 106 1.75 -20.36 -9.38
C GLU A 106 1.82 -20.50 -7.84
N GLY A 107 1.65 -19.43 -7.09
CA GLY A 107 1.59 -19.47 -5.63
C GLY A 107 0.44 -20.36 -5.13
N THR A 108 -0.75 -20.17 -5.67
CA THR A 108 -1.93 -20.98 -5.36
C THR A 108 -1.74 -22.44 -5.74
N ARG A 109 -1.23 -22.72 -6.95
CA ARG A 109 -0.93 -24.08 -7.42
C ARG A 109 0.00 -24.81 -6.44
N ARG A 110 1.10 -24.17 -6.05
CA ARG A 110 2.07 -24.75 -5.11
C ARG A 110 1.44 -25.09 -3.76
N ILE A 111 0.62 -24.20 -3.20
CA ILE A 111 -0.06 -24.45 -1.92
C ILE A 111 -0.98 -25.68 -2.03
N LEU A 112 -1.76 -25.77 -3.11
CA LEU A 112 -2.64 -26.91 -3.35
C LEU A 112 -1.86 -28.23 -3.57
N GLU A 113 -0.79 -28.20 -4.34
CA GLU A 113 0.06 -29.38 -4.56
C GLU A 113 0.73 -29.85 -3.27
N ASN A 114 1.22 -28.94 -2.44
CA ASN A 114 1.77 -29.30 -1.14
C ASN A 114 0.71 -29.94 -0.24
N PHE A 115 -0.49 -29.33 -0.18
CA PHE A 115 -1.60 -29.90 0.58
C PHE A 115 -1.97 -31.32 0.10
N TRP A 116 -2.14 -31.49 -1.20
CA TRP A 116 -2.51 -32.78 -1.79
C TRP A 116 -1.45 -33.88 -1.55
N ASN A 117 -0.19 -33.51 -1.68
CA ASN A 117 0.94 -34.44 -1.50
C ASN A 117 1.39 -34.54 -0.04
N LYS A 118 0.64 -33.97 0.93
CA LYS A 118 0.98 -33.95 2.36
C LYS A 118 2.39 -33.41 2.64
N LYS A 119 2.84 -32.46 1.84
CA LYS A 119 4.10 -31.74 2.05
C LYS A 119 3.88 -30.53 2.96
N PRO A 120 4.89 -30.13 3.74
CA PRO A 120 4.78 -28.91 4.56
C PRO A 120 4.60 -27.69 3.67
N GLN A 121 3.80 -26.72 4.14
CA GLN A 121 3.71 -25.39 3.55
C GLN A 121 4.93 -24.57 3.94
N ARG A 122 5.27 -23.56 3.11
CA ARG A 122 6.28 -22.59 3.50
C ARG A 122 5.77 -21.75 4.68
N PRO A 123 6.61 -21.39 5.66
CA PRO A 123 6.18 -20.57 6.79
C PRO A 123 5.51 -19.25 6.38
N GLU A 124 5.98 -18.62 5.31
CA GLU A 124 5.43 -17.37 4.79
C GLU A 124 4.04 -17.52 4.14
N ASP A 125 3.63 -18.74 3.79
CA ASP A 125 2.31 -19.03 3.22
C ASP A 125 1.27 -19.37 4.33
N ILE A 126 1.72 -19.54 5.59
CA ILE A 126 0.85 -19.91 6.72
C ILE A 126 0.40 -18.63 7.44
N ILE A 127 -0.88 -18.32 7.36
CA ILE A 127 -1.49 -17.17 8.06
C ILE A 127 -2.04 -17.58 9.42
N VAL A 128 -2.69 -18.74 9.47
CA VAL A 128 -3.30 -19.29 10.70
C VAL A 128 -2.85 -20.73 10.89
N GLU A 129 -2.41 -21.07 12.09
CA GLU A 129 -2.04 -22.42 12.50
C GLU A 129 -2.58 -22.69 13.91
N GLY A 130 -3.23 -23.83 14.10
CA GLY A 130 -3.81 -24.19 15.40
C GLY A 130 -4.84 -23.20 15.97
N GLY A 131 -5.51 -22.42 15.08
CA GLY A 131 -6.47 -21.39 15.48
C GLY A 131 -5.87 -20.03 15.85
N HIS A 132 -4.56 -19.87 15.73
CA HIS A 132 -3.85 -18.63 16.02
C HIS A 132 -3.14 -18.07 14.77
N TYR A 133 -2.93 -16.77 14.72
CA TYR A 133 -2.12 -16.18 13.65
C TYR A 133 -0.67 -16.67 13.75
N ALA A 134 -0.18 -17.26 12.67
CA ALA A 134 1.21 -17.68 12.52
C ALA A 134 2.13 -16.55 12.08
N THR A 135 1.56 -15.40 11.68
CA THR A 135 2.28 -14.23 11.22
C THR A 135 1.87 -12.98 11.97
N LYS A 136 2.84 -12.09 12.26
CA LYS A 136 2.58 -10.76 12.85
C LYS A 136 2.00 -9.76 11.85
N ALA A 137 1.89 -10.11 10.57
CA ALA A 137 1.42 -9.22 9.52
C ALA A 137 -0.03 -8.75 9.70
N TYR A 138 -0.87 -9.52 10.39
CA TYR A 138 -2.29 -9.21 10.60
C TYR A 138 -2.60 -8.66 12.01
N GLY A 139 -1.57 -8.26 12.75
CA GLY A 139 -1.70 -7.80 14.12
C GLY A 139 -1.87 -8.99 15.10
N GLN A 140 -1.19 -8.91 16.23
CA GLN A 140 -1.49 -9.77 17.38
C GLN A 140 -2.16 -8.88 18.41
N HIS A 141 -3.37 -9.24 18.77
CA HIS A 141 -4.09 -8.69 19.92
C HIS A 141 -3.78 -9.54 21.15
#